data_48e2409c8b079499bd7c7b4ad3a1ecd5
#
_entry.id   48e2409c8b079499bd7c7b4ad3a1ecd5
#
_cell.length_a   1.000
_cell.length_b   1.000
_cell.length_c   1.000
_cell.angle_alpha   90.00
_cell.angle_beta   90.00
_cell.angle_gamma   90.00
#
_symmetry.space_group_name_H-M   'P 1'
#
loop_
_entity.id
_entity.type
_entity.pdbx_description
1 polymer ?
#
loop_
_entity_poly.entity_id
_entity_poly.type
_entity_poly.pdbx_seq_one_letter_code
_entity_poly.pdbx_strand_id
1 'polypeptide(L)'
;MSTDSDEMIIETEGVKVNFGDFWALKGVDIKVRKGEIIVILGPSGSGKSTYIRTLNRLQPHSGGTIKIDGITIDDDTTVSDLKYVRSEIGFVFQQFNLFPHLTIMENVTLAPMKVKGMPKREAEDLAMELLERV
;
A
#
# COMPACT_ATOMS: atom_id res chain seq x y z
N MET A 1 -20.89 -20.49 0.84
CA MET A 1 -20.41 -20.14 2.18
C MET A 1 -19.11 -19.38 2.05
N SER A 2 -19.09 -18.18 2.57
CA SER A 2 -17.89 -17.33 2.50
C SER A 2 -16.85 -17.83 3.49
N THR A 3 -15.62 -18.03 3.04
CA THR A 3 -14.46 -18.29 3.89
C THR A 3 -13.52 -17.08 3.76
N ASP A 4 -12.54 -16.96 4.65
CA ASP A 4 -11.55 -15.86 4.57
C ASP A 4 -10.85 -15.81 3.20
N SER A 5 -10.69 -16.97 2.53
CA SER A 5 -10.07 -17.05 1.22
C SER A 5 -10.92 -16.48 0.09
N ASP A 6 -12.24 -16.32 0.31
CA ASP A 6 -13.15 -15.73 -0.67
C ASP A 6 -13.34 -14.23 -0.46
N GLU A 7 -12.82 -13.70 0.63
CA GLU A 7 -12.90 -12.28 0.94
C GLU A 7 -11.96 -11.48 0.05
N MET A 8 -12.51 -10.48 -0.64
CA MET A 8 -11.71 -9.57 -1.47
C MET A 8 -11.10 -8.47 -0.60
N ILE A 9 -9.78 -8.40 -0.58
CA ILE A 9 -9.07 -7.36 0.16
C ILE A 9 -8.78 -6.14 -0.72
N ILE A 10 -8.60 -6.35 -2.01
CA ILE A 10 -8.39 -5.27 -2.99
C ILE A 10 -9.31 -5.52 -4.17
N GLU A 11 -10.07 -4.48 -4.54
CA GLU A 11 -10.93 -4.51 -5.73
C GLU A 11 -10.73 -3.21 -6.50
N THR A 12 -10.32 -3.32 -7.77
CA THR A 12 -10.16 -2.17 -8.64
C THR A 12 -10.90 -2.42 -9.95
N GLU A 13 -11.60 -1.39 -10.42
CA GLU A 13 -12.34 -1.43 -11.69
C GLU A 13 -12.05 -0.18 -12.49
N GLY A 14 -11.54 -0.37 -13.71
CA GLY A 14 -11.32 0.70 -14.66
C GLY A 14 -10.39 1.80 -14.17
N VAL A 15 -9.41 1.48 -13.34
CA VAL A 15 -8.51 2.48 -12.76
C VAL A 15 -7.70 3.16 -13.83
N LYS A 16 -7.76 4.48 -13.86
CA LYS A 16 -7.05 5.34 -14.81
C LYS A 16 -6.22 6.37 -14.06
N VAL A 17 -5.05 6.64 -14.57
CA VAL A 17 -4.18 7.71 -14.07
C VAL A 17 -3.60 8.43 -15.28
N ASN A 18 -3.74 9.76 -15.30
CA ASN A 18 -3.13 10.59 -16.32
C ASN A 18 -2.19 11.61 -15.70
N PHE A 19 -1.12 11.90 -16.43
CA PHE A 19 -0.19 12.99 -16.11
C PHE A 19 -0.21 13.95 -17.30
N GLY A 20 -1.05 15.01 -17.20
CA GLY A 20 -1.31 15.88 -18.35
C GLY A 20 -1.95 15.09 -19.48
N ASP A 21 -1.30 15.03 -20.64
CA ASP A 21 -1.79 14.28 -21.81
C ASP A 21 -1.35 12.81 -21.82
N PHE A 22 -0.51 12.40 -20.89
CA PHE A 22 -0.01 11.03 -20.81
C PHE A 22 -0.86 10.20 -19.86
N TRP A 23 -1.38 9.08 -20.36
CA TRP A 23 -2.14 8.12 -19.55
C TRP A 23 -1.22 7.00 -19.09
N ALA A 24 -0.86 7.04 -17.80
CA ALA A 24 -0.05 5.98 -17.18
C ALA A 24 -0.85 4.70 -16.99
N LEU A 25 -2.14 4.83 -16.63
CA LEU A 25 -3.08 3.71 -16.53
C LEU A 25 -4.32 4.05 -17.35
N LYS A 26 -4.78 3.09 -18.16
CA LYS A 26 -5.88 3.26 -19.12
C LYS A 26 -7.13 2.47 -18.79
N GLY A 27 -7.21 1.95 -17.59
CA GLY A 27 -8.32 1.12 -17.15
C GLY A 27 -7.80 -0.24 -16.65
N VAL A 28 -7.61 -0.36 -15.35
CA VAL A 28 -7.07 -1.59 -14.74
C VAL A 28 -8.12 -2.20 -13.84
N ASP A 29 -8.42 -3.48 -14.08
CA ASP A 29 -9.36 -4.26 -13.28
C ASP A 29 -8.58 -5.38 -12.59
N ILE A 30 -8.46 -5.34 -11.27
CA ILE A 30 -7.80 -6.38 -10.50
C ILE A 30 -8.59 -6.64 -9.23
N LYS A 31 -8.75 -7.91 -8.88
CA LYS A 31 -9.33 -8.35 -7.62
C LYS A 31 -8.33 -9.24 -6.91
N VAL A 32 -8.07 -8.94 -5.66
CA VAL A 32 -7.15 -9.72 -4.84
C VAL A 32 -7.90 -10.25 -3.63
N ARG A 33 -7.85 -11.55 -3.45
CA ARG A 33 -8.44 -12.21 -2.29
C ARG A 33 -7.47 -12.16 -1.11
N LYS A 34 -8.02 -12.24 0.08
CA LYS A 34 -7.23 -12.32 1.29
C LYS A 34 -6.27 -13.52 1.23
N GLY A 35 -5.00 -13.29 1.52
CA GLY A 35 -3.96 -14.31 1.49
C GLY A 35 -3.38 -14.63 0.10
N GLU A 36 -3.87 -13.98 -0.94
CA GLU A 36 -3.42 -14.21 -2.31
C GLU A 36 -2.13 -13.45 -2.63
N ILE A 37 -1.26 -14.05 -3.41
CA ILE A 37 -0.05 -13.39 -3.92
C ILE A 37 -0.26 -13.11 -5.41
N ILE A 38 -0.16 -11.83 -5.76
CA ILE A 38 -0.33 -11.38 -7.15
C ILE A 38 1.01 -10.84 -7.65
N VAL A 39 1.37 -11.25 -8.87
CA VAL A 39 2.57 -10.75 -9.54
C VAL A 39 2.14 -9.94 -10.77
N ILE A 40 2.61 -8.69 -10.84
CA ILE A 40 2.35 -7.81 -11.97
C ILE A 40 3.62 -7.71 -12.80
N LEU A 41 3.54 -8.15 -14.05
CA LEU A 41 4.68 -8.17 -14.96
C LEU A 41 4.49 -7.14 -16.07
N GLY A 42 5.60 -6.59 -16.54
CA GLY A 42 5.61 -5.67 -17.66
C GLY A 42 6.92 -4.91 -17.73
N PRO A 43 7.22 -4.28 -18.88
CA PRO A 43 8.43 -3.50 -19.04
C PRO A 43 8.42 -2.25 -18.17
N SER A 44 9.59 -1.64 -18.00
CA SER A 44 9.73 -0.35 -17.32
C SER A 44 8.85 0.69 -18.04
N GLY A 45 8.15 1.51 -17.25
CA GLY A 45 7.23 2.52 -17.81
C GLY A 45 5.85 2.00 -18.19
N SER A 46 5.51 0.74 -17.87
CA SER A 46 4.20 0.17 -18.16
C SER A 46 3.10 0.54 -17.16
N GLY A 47 3.45 1.29 -16.11
CA GLY A 47 2.48 1.74 -15.10
C GLY A 47 2.38 0.89 -13.85
N LYS A 48 3.20 -0.15 -13.69
CA LYS A 48 3.15 -1.05 -12.52
C LYS A 48 3.28 -0.31 -11.20
N SER A 49 4.30 0.53 -11.07
CA SER A 49 4.52 1.31 -9.85
C SER A 49 3.43 2.35 -9.62
N THR A 50 2.93 2.95 -10.69
CA THR A 50 1.82 3.89 -10.62
C THR A 50 0.57 3.22 -10.08
N TYR A 51 0.24 2.02 -10.58
CA TYR A 51 -0.91 1.27 -10.10
C TYR A 51 -0.80 0.96 -8.61
N ILE A 52 0.35 0.45 -8.17
CA ILE A 52 0.57 0.11 -6.76
C ILE A 52 0.43 1.35 -5.86
N ARG A 53 0.91 2.50 -6.32
CA ARG A 53 0.78 3.76 -5.57
C ARG A 53 -0.65 4.28 -5.47
N THR A 54 -1.55 3.87 -6.37
CA THR A 54 -2.96 4.24 -6.25
C THR A 54 -3.66 3.53 -5.10
N LEU A 55 -3.19 2.34 -4.72
CA LEU A 55 -3.85 1.52 -3.70
C LEU A 55 -3.78 2.14 -2.30
N ASN A 56 -2.72 2.88 -1.98
CA ASN A 56 -2.61 3.60 -0.71
C ASN A 56 -2.73 5.12 -0.90
N ARG A 57 -3.15 5.54 -2.09
CA ARG A 57 -3.34 6.94 -2.48
C ARG A 57 -2.08 7.80 -2.38
N LEU A 58 -0.90 7.22 -2.56
CA LEU A 58 0.30 8.00 -2.83
C LEU A 58 0.18 8.71 -4.19
N GLN A 59 -0.59 8.11 -5.11
CA GLN A 59 -0.96 8.69 -6.38
C GLN A 59 -2.48 8.66 -6.50
N PRO A 60 -3.17 9.82 -6.53
CA PRO A 60 -4.60 9.85 -6.81
C PRO A 60 -4.91 9.30 -8.20
N HIS A 61 -5.92 8.45 -8.30
CA HIS A 61 -6.39 7.97 -9.60
C HIS A 61 -7.34 8.99 -10.24
N SER A 62 -7.36 9.02 -11.57
CA SER A 62 -8.17 9.97 -12.34
C SER A 62 -9.54 9.40 -12.72
N GLY A 63 -9.70 8.09 -12.71
CA GLY A 63 -10.95 7.42 -13.05
C GLY A 63 -10.97 6.00 -12.53
N GLY A 64 -12.15 5.39 -12.56
CA GLY A 64 -12.35 4.06 -12.03
C GLY A 64 -12.59 4.05 -10.53
N THR A 65 -12.72 2.84 -9.98
CA THR A 65 -12.99 2.65 -8.54
C THR A 65 -11.92 1.78 -7.89
N ILE A 66 -11.57 2.12 -6.66
CA ILE A 66 -10.63 1.35 -5.83
C ILE A 66 -11.29 1.10 -4.48
N LYS A 67 -11.33 -0.16 -4.07
CA LYS A 67 -11.76 -0.55 -2.73
C LYS A 67 -10.65 -1.35 -2.05
N ILE A 68 -10.31 -0.94 -0.84
CA ILE A 68 -9.34 -1.63 0.00
C ILE A 68 -10.03 -2.02 1.29
N ASP A 69 -10.12 -3.31 1.56
CA ASP A 69 -10.78 -3.84 2.75
C ASP A 69 -12.20 -3.26 2.92
N GLY A 70 -12.94 -3.18 1.81
CA GLY A 70 -14.30 -2.64 1.78
C GLY A 70 -14.40 -1.12 1.79
N ILE A 71 -13.28 -0.42 1.90
CA ILE A 71 -13.25 1.05 1.92
C ILE A 71 -12.99 1.59 0.51
N THR A 72 -13.88 2.43 0.02
CA THR A 72 -13.69 3.10 -1.28
C THR A 72 -12.67 4.22 -1.14
N ILE A 73 -11.66 4.20 -1.99
CA ILE A 73 -10.59 5.20 -2.02
C ILE A 73 -10.87 6.19 -3.13
N ASP A 74 -11.19 7.43 -2.77
CA ASP A 74 -11.44 8.53 -3.70
C ASP A 74 -11.23 9.88 -2.99
N ASP A 75 -11.66 10.97 -3.62
CA ASP A 75 -11.53 12.32 -3.04
C ASP A 75 -12.41 12.51 -1.81
N ASP A 76 -13.47 11.71 -1.67
CA ASP A 76 -14.40 11.78 -0.54
C ASP A 76 -14.01 10.86 0.62
N THR A 77 -12.93 10.09 0.48
CA THR A 77 -12.46 9.22 1.56
C THR A 77 -12.10 10.04 2.79
N THR A 78 -12.64 9.66 3.95
CA THR A 78 -12.35 10.39 5.19
C THR A 78 -10.89 10.25 5.57
N VAL A 79 -10.38 11.22 6.34
CA VAL A 79 -9.02 11.18 6.87
C VAL A 79 -8.83 9.92 7.73
N SER A 80 -9.84 9.56 8.51
CA SER A 80 -9.83 8.37 9.36
C SER A 80 -9.68 7.09 8.54
N ASP A 81 -10.49 6.93 7.48
CA ASP A 81 -10.45 5.74 6.62
C ASP A 81 -9.14 5.65 5.86
N LEU A 82 -8.64 6.77 5.35
CA LEU A 82 -7.37 6.80 4.64
C LEU A 82 -6.20 6.45 5.55
N LYS A 83 -6.23 6.93 6.78
CA LYS A 83 -5.23 6.60 7.80
C LYS A 83 -5.25 5.10 8.11
N TYR A 84 -6.43 4.51 8.26
CA TYR A 84 -6.60 3.08 8.47
C TYR A 84 -5.99 2.28 7.30
N VAL A 85 -6.38 2.62 6.06
CA VAL A 85 -5.88 1.93 4.87
C VAL A 85 -4.36 2.01 4.80
N ARG A 86 -3.79 3.18 5.02
CA ARG A 86 -2.34 3.38 4.98
C ARG A 86 -1.60 2.65 6.09
N SER A 87 -2.24 2.42 7.24
CA SER A 87 -1.64 1.65 8.33
C SER A 87 -1.63 0.15 8.03
N GLU A 88 -2.56 -0.33 7.21
CA GLU A 88 -2.67 -1.74 6.85
C GLU A 88 -1.85 -2.12 5.61
N ILE A 89 -1.43 -1.14 4.82
CA ILE A 89 -0.61 -1.38 3.62
C ILE A 89 0.86 -1.11 3.93
N GLY A 90 1.68 -2.15 3.80
CA GLY A 90 3.13 -1.99 3.77
C GLY A 90 3.60 -1.79 2.34
N PHE A 91 4.46 -0.82 2.11
CA PHE A 91 5.01 -0.54 0.78
C PHE A 91 6.53 -0.69 0.80
N VAL A 92 7.05 -1.52 -0.11
CA VAL A 92 8.49 -1.68 -0.27
C VAL A 92 8.90 -0.95 -1.55
N PHE A 93 9.63 0.12 -1.38
CA PHE A 93 10.09 0.93 -2.52
C PHE A 93 11.28 0.25 -3.21
N GLN A 94 11.48 0.59 -4.48
CA GLN A 94 12.62 0.11 -5.25
C GLN A 94 13.95 0.65 -4.69
N GLN A 95 13.93 1.85 -4.10
CA GLN A 95 15.05 2.42 -3.37
C GLN A 95 14.87 2.18 -1.89
N PHE A 96 15.94 2.23 -1.11
CA PHE A 96 15.89 1.93 0.32
C PHE A 96 15.03 2.91 1.12
N ASN A 97 15.05 4.19 0.75
CA ASN A 97 14.25 5.25 1.40
C ASN A 97 14.42 5.32 2.92
N LEU A 98 15.62 5.05 3.39
CA LEU A 98 15.93 5.17 4.83
C LEU A 98 16.22 6.64 5.18
N PHE A 99 15.89 7.01 6.41
CA PHE A 99 16.27 8.30 6.95
C PHE A 99 17.77 8.26 7.32
N PRO A 100 18.63 9.01 6.64
CA PRO A 100 20.09 8.90 6.83
C PRO A 100 20.57 9.40 8.19
N HIS A 101 19.77 10.21 8.88
CA HIS A 101 20.09 10.74 10.21
C HIS A 101 19.64 9.82 11.34
N LEU A 102 18.96 8.71 11.04
CA LEU A 102 18.49 7.75 12.02
C LEU A 102 19.27 6.43 11.88
N THR A 103 19.38 5.71 13.00
CA THR A 103 19.96 4.35 12.99
C THR A 103 19.01 3.38 12.28
N ILE A 104 19.48 2.18 11.99
CA ILE A 104 18.63 1.13 11.43
C ILE A 104 17.49 0.81 12.38
N MET A 105 17.77 0.67 13.68
CA MET A 105 16.75 0.43 14.70
C MET A 105 15.68 1.53 14.69
N GLU A 106 16.09 2.79 14.64
CA GLU A 106 15.17 3.92 14.58
C GLU A 106 14.34 3.93 13.30
N ASN A 107 14.93 3.60 12.15
CA ASN A 107 14.20 3.48 10.89
C ASN A 107 13.13 2.40 10.95
N VAL A 108 13.42 1.25 11.54
CA VAL A 108 12.48 0.13 11.62
C VAL A 108 11.38 0.40 12.62
N THR A 109 11.67 1.06 13.74
CA THR A 109 10.70 1.29 14.82
C THR A 109 9.83 2.52 14.61
N LEU A 110 10.22 3.43 13.72
CA LEU A 110 9.53 4.72 13.54
C LEU A 110 8.04 4.55 13.22
N ALA A 111 7.71 3.76 12.20
CA ALA A 111 6.32 3.58 11.79
C ALA A 111 5.46 2.87 12.84
N PRO A 112 5.89 1.74 13.42
CA PRO A 112 5.14 1.12 14.51
C PRO A 112 4.84 2.05 15.67
N MET A 113 5.80 2.89 16.05
CA MET A 113 5.63 3.82 17.16
C MET A 113 4.74 5.00 16.79
N LYS A 114 4.93 5.60 15.62
CA LYS A 114 4.21 6.81 15.20
C LYS A 114 2.82 6.52 14.65
N VAL A 115 2.68 5.47 13.86
CA VAL A 115 1.42 5.15 13.18
C VAL A 115 0.51 4.27 14.04
N LYS A 116 1.06 3.23 14.65
CA LYS A 116 0.29 2.27 15.45
C LYS A 116 0.34 2.55 16.95
N GLY A 117 1.08 3.55 17.37
CA GLY A 117 1.18 3.92 18.79
C GLY A 117 1.87 2.85 19.65
N MET A 118 2.68 1.99 19.04
CA MET A 118 3.36 0.92 19.75
C MET A 118 4.38 1.47 20.74
N PRO A 119 4.45 0.95 22.00
CA PRO A 119 5.48 1.35 22.94
C PRO A 119 6.88 1.08 22.39
N LYS A 120 7.83 1.94 22.72
CA LYS A 120 9.21 1.87 22.19
C LYS A 120 9.84 0.49 22.40
N ARG A 121 9.72 -0.07 23.60
CA ARG A 121 10.31 -1.38 23.93
C ARG A 121 9.73 -2.49 23.07
N GLU A 122 8.40 -2.50 22.89
CA GLU A 122 7.71 -3.48 22.06
C GLU A 122 8.12 -3.33 20.59
N ALA A 123 8.24 -2.10 20.10
CA ALA A 123 8.70 -1.83 18.74
C ALA A 123 10.13 -2.30 18.51
N GLU A 124 11.02 -2.08 19.49
CA GLU A 124 12.41 -2.52 19.42
C GLU A 124 12.52 -4.05 19.44
N ASP A 125 11.73 -4.72 20.28
CA ASP A 125 11.70 -6.19 20.34
C ASP A 125 11.23 -6.78 19.02
N LEU A 126 10.17 -6.21 18.43
CA LEU A 126 9.67 -6.63 17.12
C LEU A 126 10.71 -6.38 16.04
N ALA A 127 11.37 -5.22 16.07
CA ALA A 127 12.41 -4.89 15.09
C ALA A 127 13.57 -5.88 15.15
N MET A 128 14.01 -6.24 16.33
CA MET A 128 15.09 -7.23 16.49
C MET A 128 14.68 -8.60 15.95
N GLU A 129 13.45 -9.03 16.23
CA GLU A 129 12.93 -10.29 15.69
C GLU A 129 12.95 -10.29 14.16
N LEU A 130 12.47 -9.21 13.53
CA LEU A 130 12.43 -9.10 12.07
C LEU A 130 13.83 -9.00 11.46
N LEU A 131 14.74 -8.27 12.08
CA LEU A 131 16.12 -8.14 11.61
C LEU A 131 16.88 -9.48 11.69
N GLU A 132 16.60 -10.28 12.72
CA GLU A 132 17.20 -11.60 12.86
C GLU A 132 16.76 -12.58 11.76
N ARG A 133 15.58 -12.39 11.19
CA ARG A 133 15.09 -13.22 10.08
C ARG A 133 15.84 -12.96 8.77
N VAL A 134 16.41 -11.79 8.62
CA VAL A 134 17.08 -11.39 7.39
C VAL A 134 18.57 -11.21 7.59
#